data_1683d98fbb1cd2d22bd864dcce32a9f2
#
_entry.id   1683d98fbb1cd2d22bd864dcce32a9f2
#
_cell.length_a   1.000
_cell.length_b   1.000
_cell.length_c   1.000
_cell.angle_alpha   90.00
_cell.angle_beta   90.00
_cell.angle_gamma   90.00
#
_symmetry.space_group_name_H-M   'P 1'
#
loop_
_entity.id
_entity.type
_entity.pdbx_description
1 polymer ?
#
loop_
_entity_poly.entity_id
_entity_poly.type
_entity_poly.pdbx_seq_one_letter_code
_entity_poly.pdbx_strand_id
1 'polypeptide(L)'
;MKLEFSVYRYNPDVDDAPRMQDYTLEAEEGRDMMLLDALMQLKEKDPSLSFRRSCREGVCGSDGLNMNGKNGLACITPISALNQPGKKIVIRPLPGLPVVRDLVVDMGQFYAQYEKIKPYLLNNGKNPPAREHLQMPEQREKLDGLYECILCACCSTSCPSFWWNPDKFIGPAGQIGRAHV
;
A
#
# COMPACT_ATOMS: atom_id res chain seq x y z
N MET A 1 -12.72 -10.75 -22.77
CA MET A 1 -12.46 -11.74 -21.68
C MET A 1 -13.27 -11.34 -20.45
N LYS A 2 -13.99 -12.30 -19.83
CA LYS A 2 -14.76 -12.06 -18.61
C LYS A 2 -13.84 -12.19 -17.39
N LEU A 3 -13.78 -11.14 -16.54
CA LEU A 3 -13.05 -11.13 -15.29
C LEU A 3 -14.03 -11.19 -14.12
N GLU A 4 -13.74 -12.00 -13.15
CA GLU A 4 -14.56 -12.14 -11.93
C GLU A 4 -13.76 -11.72 -10.71
N PHE A 5 -14.35 -10.83 -9.90
CA PHE A 5 -13.73 -10.29 -8.69
C PHE A 5 -14.58 -10.66 -7.49
N SER A 6 -13.91 -10.86 -6.35
CA SER A 6 -14.52 -10.92 -5.02
C SER A 6 -13.85 -9.86 -4.16
N VAL A 7 -14.57 -8.79 -3.87
CA VAL A 7 -14.04 -7.59 -3.22
C VAL A 7 -14.60 -7.48 -1.81
N TYR A 8 -13.72 -7.23 -0.84
CA TYR A 8 -14.11 -6.95 0.54
C TYR A 8 -14.90 -5.64 0.63
N ARG A 9 -16.07 -5.70 1.28
CA ARG A 9 -16.96 -4.58 1.50
C ARG A 9 -17.30 -4.45 2.98
N TYR A 10 -17.22 -3.23 3.46
CA TYR A 10 -17.61 -2.84 4.80
C TYR A 10 -17.83 -1.35 4.89
N ASN A 11 -19.01 -0.95 5.33
CA ASN A 11 -19.32 0.44 5.67
C ASN A 11 -19.80 0.48 7.13
N PRO A 12 -19.02 1.04 8.07
CA PRO A 12 -19.37 1.05 9.48
C PRO A 12 -20.69 1.78 9.81
N ASP A 13 -21.16 2.64 8.91
CA ASP A 13 -22.40 3.40 9.10
C ASP A 13 -23.67 2.57 8.84
N VAL A 14 -23.55 1.46 8.09
CA VAL A 14 -24.71 0.68 7.62
C VAL A 14 -24.54 -0.83 7.68
N ASP A 15 -23.32 -1.36 7.79
CA ASP A 15 -23.04 -2.79 7.78
C ASP A 15 -22.73 -3.29 9.20
N ASP A 16 -23.44 -4.32 9.67
CA ASP A 16 -23.14 -4.99 10.95
C ASP A 16 -21.84 -5.80 10.91
N ALA A 17 -21.46 -6.29 9.73
CA ALA A 17 -20.25 -7.09 9.54
C ALA A 17 -19.70 -6.96 8.12
N PRO A 18 -18.38 -7.17 7.95
CA PRO A 18 -17.77 -7.22 6.63
C PRO A 18 -18.31 -8.38 5.77
N ARG A 19 -18.38 -8.16 4.46
CA ARG A 19 -18.75 -9.18 3.48
C ARG A 19 -17.84 -9.18 2.27
N MET A 20 -17.86 -10.26 1.51
CA MET A 20 -17.27 -10.30 0.17
C MET A 20 -18.37 -10.10 -0.85
N GLN A 21 -18.16 -9.16 -1.77
CA GLN A 21 -19.09 -8.86 -2.85
C GLN A 21 -18.45 -9.22 -4.19
N ASP A 22 -19.22 -9.95 -4.99
CA ASP A 22 -18.78 -10.38 -6.31
C ASP A 22 -19.11 -9.33 -7.37
N TYR A 23 -18.16 -9.14 -8.28
CA TYR A 23 -18.28 -8.25 -9.43
C TYR A 23 -17.80 -8.94 -10.70
N THR A 24 -18.33 -8.52 -11.82
CA THR A 24 -17.92 -8.96 -13.15
C THR A 24 -17.54 -7.77 -14.00
N LEU A 25 -16.42 -7.90 -14.70
CA LEU A 25 -15.94 -6.92 -15.66
C LEU A 25 -15.63 -7.61 -17.00
N GLU A 26 -15.99 -6.96 -18.09
CA GLU A 26 -15.58 -7.38 -19.42
C GLU A 26 -14.31 -6.61 -19.80
N ALA A 27 -13.23 -7.32 -20.03
CA ALA A 27 -11.96 -6.74 -20.48
C ALA A 27 -11.73 -7.02 -21.95
N GLU A 28 -11.11 -6.07 -22.66
CA GLU A 28 -10.68 -6.24 -24.04
C GLU A 28 -9.61 -7.35 -24.13
N GLU A 29 -9.72 -8.19 -25.15
CA GLU A 29 -8.72 -9.22 -25.40
C GLU A 29 -7.44 -8.59 -25.97
N GLY A 30 -6.29 -9.09 -25.50
CA GLY A 30 -4.99 -8.63 -25.99
C GLY A 30 -4.44 -7.38 -25.31
N ARG A 31 -5.22 -6.72 -24.44
CA ARG A 31 -4.76 -5.58 -23.65
C ARG A 31 -4.80 -5.92 -22.16
N ASP A 32 -3.62 -6.00 -21.55
CA ASP A 32 -3.54 -6.13 -20.10
C ASP A 32 -3.85 -4.78 -19.43
N MET A 33 -4.57 -4.81 -18.33
CA MET A 33 -4.89 -3.63 -17.52
C MET A 33 -4.35 -3.80 -16.09
N MET A 34 -4.08 -2.69 -15.42
CA MET A 34 -3.72 -2.73 -14.01
C MET A 34 -4.96 -2.96 -13.15
N LEU A 35 -4.76 -3.56 -11.97
CA LEU A 35 -5.87 -3.78 -11.03
C LEU A 35 -6.58 -2.48 -10.65
N LEU A 36 -5.84 -1.37 -10.52
CA LEU A 36 -6.44 -0.06 -10.22
C LEU A 36 -7.43 0.38 -11.29
N ASP A 37 -7.13 0.14 -12.58
CA ASP A 37 -8.04 0.49 -13.67
C ASP A 37 -9.31 -0.36 -13.61
N ALA A 38 -9.19 -1.65 -13.28
CA ALA A 38 -10.34 -2.51 -13.04
C ALA A 38 -11.20 -2.01 -11.87
N LEU A 39 -10.57 -1.65 -10.73
CA LEU A 39 -11.28 -1.10 -9.57
C LEU A 39 -12.01 0.21 -9.90
N MET A 40 -11.43 1.05 -10.76
CA MET A 40 -12.09 2.28 -11.20
C MET A 40 -13.34 1.99 -12.04
N GLN A 41 -13.28 1.03 -12.97
CA GLN A 41 -14.43 0.60 -13.74
C GLN A 41 -15.51 -0.06 -12.86
N LEU A 42 -15.11 -0.83 -11.83
CA LEU A 42 -16.05 -1.36 -10.83
C LEU A 42 -16.73 -0.24 -10.04
N LYS A 43 -15.99 0.81 -9.68
CA LYS A 43 -16.55 1.98 -8.98
C LYS A 43 -17.51 2.79 -9.85
N GLU A 44 -17.35 2.82 -11.16
CA GLU A 44 -18.32 3.43 -12.07
C GLU A 44 -19.67 2.69 -12.03
N LYS A 45 -19.63 1.35 -11.87
CA LYS A 45 -20.84 0.52 -11.73
C LYS A 45 -21.41 0.56 -10.32
N ASP A 46 -20.55 0.66 -9.30
CA ASP A 46 -20.93 0.74 -7.88
C ASP A 46 -20.18 1.92 -7.22
N PRO A 47 -20.75 3.13 -7.22
CA PRO A 47 -20.13 4.33 -6.65
C PRO A 47 -19.83 4.23 -5.14
N SER A 48 -20.48 3.28 -4.44
CA SER A 48 -20.26 3.08 -3.00
C SER A 48 -18.92 2.42 -2.68
N LEU A 49 -18.25 1.76 -3.66
CA LEU A 49 -16.95 1.11 -3.47
C LEU A 49 -15.86 2.13 -3.12
N SER A 50 -15.18 1.93 -1.99
CA SER A 50 -14.18 2.86 -1.47
C SER A 50 -12.77 2.26 -1.52
N PHE A 51 -11.83 3.00 -2.12
CA PHE A 51 -10.40 2.70 -2.14
C PHE A 51 -9.59 3.98 -2.33
N ARG A 52 -8.31 3.95 -1.98
CA ARG A 52 -7.40 5.08 -2.18
C ARG A 52 -6.66 4.95 -3.51
N ARG A 53 -6.39 6.07 -4.15
CA ARG A 53 -5.56 6.19 -5.34
C ARG A 53 -4.97 7.58 -5.46
N SER A 54 -3.82 7.71 -6.13
CA SER A 54 -3.23 9.01 -6.46
C SER A 54 -2.37 8.93 -7.72
N CYS A 55 -1.06 8.65 -7.62
CA CYS A 55 -0.07 8.77 -8.71
C CYS A 55 -0.29 7.82 -9.90
N ARG A 56 -0.78 6.60 -9.70
CA ARG A 56 -0.97 5.53 -10.67
C ARG A 56 0.33 4.93 -11.25
N GLU A 57 1.47 5.21 -10.65
CA GLU A 57 2.80 4.83 -11.14
C GLU A 57 3.69 4.20 -10.06
N GLY A 58 3.08 3.72 -8.95
CA GLY A 58 3.80 3.01 -7.90
C GLY A 58 4.65 3.88 -6.96
N VAL A 59 4.46 5.20 -6.94
CA VAL A 59 5.28 6.14 -6.15
C VAL A 59 4.61 6.59 -4.85
N CYS A 60 3.28 6.78 -4.84
CA CYS A 60 2.60 7.34 -3.67
C CYS A 60 2.22 6.32 -2.60
N GLY A 61 2.18 5.03 -2.93
CA GLY A 61 1.83 3.95 -2.00
C GLY A 61 0.37 3.92 -1.52
N SER A 62 -0.50 4.83 -2.00
CA SER A 62 -1.85 4.98 -1.47
C SER A 62 -2.80 3.81 -1.78
N ASP A 63 -2.55 3.07 -2.84
CA ASP A 63 -3.34 1.96 -3.36
C ASP A 63 -2.81 0.58 -2.95
N GLY A 64 -2.13 0.51 -1.80
CA GLY A 64 -1.70 -0.74 -1.20
C GLY A 64 -2.88 -1.61 -0.80
N LEU A 65 -2.96 -2.84 -1.34
CA LEU A 65 -4.06 -3.78 -1.13
C LEU A 65 -3.53 -5.21 -0.95
N ASN A 66 -4.38 -6.10 -0.43
CA ASN A 66 -4.14 -7.53 -0.47
C ASN A 66 -4.87 -8.13 -1.68
N MET A 67 -4.11 -8.74 -2.58
CA MET A 67 -4.55 -9.27 -3.87
C MET A 67 -4.25 -10.77 -3.91
N ASN A 68 -5.27 -11.62 -3.93
CA ASN A 68 -5.12 -13.08 -3.87
C ASN A 68 -4.21 -13.55 -2.72
N GLY A 69 -4.24 -12.86 -1.57
CA GLY A 69 -3.42 -13.19 -0.39
C GLY A 69 -2.04 -12.54 -0.37
N LYS A 70 -1.62 -11.80 -1.40
CA LYS A 70 -0.35 -11.05 -1.44
C LYS A 70 -0.59 -9.55 -1.38
N ASN A 71 0.21 -8.84 -0.58
CA ASN A 71 0.15 -7.38 -0.53
C ASN A 71 0.95 -6.75 -1.67
N GLY A 72 0.42 -5.69 -2.26
CA GLY A 72 1.05 -4.96 -3.35
C GLY A 72 0.29 -3.70 -3.70
N LEU A 73 0.74 -2.99 -4.73
CA LEU A 73 0.13 -1.78 -5.24
C LEU A 73 -0.79 -2.11 -6.43
N ALA A 74 -2.03 -1.66 -6.38
CA ALA A 74 -3.02 -1.94 -7.41
C ALA A 74 -2.66 -1.27 -8.76
N CYS A 75 -2.00 -0.12 -8.74
CA CYS A 75 -1.66 0.64 -9.94
C CYS A 75 -0.54 0.03 -10.81
N ILE A 76 0.28 -0.85 -10.23
CA ILE A 76 1.38 -1.52 -10.95
C ILE A 76 1.23 -3.04 -10.99
N THR A 77 0.12 -3.57 -10.51
CA THR A 77 -0.17 -5.01 -10.56
C THR A 77 -1.06 -5.32 -11.74
N PRO A 78 -0.57 -6.01 -12.78
CA PRO A 78 -1.37 -6.34 -13.96
C PRO A 78 -2.40 -7.44 -13.64
N ILE A 79 -3.55 -7.38 -14.28
CA ILE A 79 -4.63 -8.36 -14.12
C ILE A 79 -4.16 -9.76 -14.54
N SER A 80 -3.31 -9.86 -15.54
CA SER A 80 -2.74 -11.14 -16.00
C SER A 80 -1.99 -11.90 -14.90
N ALA A 81 -1.35 -11.17 -13.97
CA ALA A 81 -0.66 -11.77 -12.82
C ALA A 81 -1.62 -12.28 -11.72
N LEU A 82 -2.84 -11.78 -11.69
CA LEU A 82 -3.85 -12.11 -10.68
C LEU A 82 -4.89 -13.12 -11.18
N ASN A 83 -5.20 -13.07 -12.48
CA ASN A 83 -6.24 -13.87 -13.09
C ASN A 83 -5.80 -15.33 -13.23
N GLN A 84 -6.55 -16.22 -12.59
CA GLN A 84 -6.34 -17.68 -12.70
C GLN A 84 -7.61 -18.32 -13.27
N PRO A 85 -7.48 -19.28 -14.21
CA PRO A 85 -8.63 -19.95 -14.80
C PRO A 85 -9.58 -20.53 -13.73
N GLY A 86 -10.86 -20.18 -13.82
CA GLY A 86 -11.90 -20.66 -12.91
C GLY A 86 -11.87 -20.12 -11.48
N LYS A 87 -11.02 -19.10 -11.20
CA LYS A 87 -10.96 -18.45 -9.88
C LYS A 87 -11.28 -16.96 -9.98
N LYS A 88 -11.96 -16.44 -8.97
CA LYS A 88 -12.17 -15.00 -8.82
C LYS A 88 -10.90 -14.33 -8.30
N ILE A 89 -10.65 -13.12 -8.74
CA ILE A 89 -9.60 -12.26 -8.18
C ILE A 89 -10.11 -11.71 -6.85
N VAL A 90 -9.47 -12.10 -5.75
CA VAL A 90 -9.87 -11.72 -4.40
C VAL A 90 -9.11 -10.46 -3.98
N ILE A 91 -9.86 -9.41 -3.65
CA ILE A 91 -9.29 -8.11 -3.23
C ILE A 91 -9.75 -7.80 -1.81
N ARG A 92 -8.80 -7.50 -0.95
CA ARG A 92 -9.00 -7.16 0.46
C ARG A 92 -8.17 -5.95 0.87
N PRO A 93 -8.53 -5.25 1.95
CA PRO A 93 -7.66 -4.24 2.54
C PRO A 93 -6.35 -4.87 3.06
N LEU A 94 -5.34 -4.04 3.32
CA LEU A 94 -4.10 -4.49 3.96
C LEU A 94 -4.41 -5.15 5.31
N PRO A 95 -3.86 -6.36 5.59
CA PRO A 95 -4.18 -7.08 6.80
C PRO A 95 -3.57 -6.43 8.05
N GLY A 96 -4.26 -6.57 9.19
CA GLY A 96 -3.75 -6.13 10.49
C GLY A 96 -3.90 -4.64 10.78
N LEU A 97 -4.41 -3.85 9.84
CA LEU A 97 -4.79 -2.44 10.05
C LEU A 97 -6.32 -2.33 10.18
N PRO A 98 -6.84 -1.42 11.03
CA PRO A 98 -8.27 -1.19 11.15
C PRO A 98 -8.88 -0.73 9.82
N VAL A 99 -10.00 -1.33 9.43
CA VAL A 99 -10.72 -0.94 8.21
C VAL A 99 -11.58 0.29 8.52
N VAL A 100 -11.36 1.36 7.76
CA VAL A 100 -12.21 2.57 7.79
C VAL A 100 -13.47 2.34 6.96
N ARG A 101 -13.29 1.88 5.71
CA ARG A 101 -14.39 1.56 4.80
C ARG A 101 -13.86 0.75 3.61
N ASP A 102 -14.49 -0.37 3.30
CA ASP A 102 -14.13 -1.26 2.19
C ASP A 102 -12.63 -1.59 2.13
N LEU A 103 -11.92 -1.07 1.14
CA LEU A 103 -10.47 -1.28 0.95
C LEU A 103 -9.60 -0.21 1.62
N VAL A 104 -10.22 0.74 2.32
CA VAL A 104 -9.53 1.84 3.01
C VAL A 104 -9.22 1.44 4.44
N VAL A 105 -7.95 1.50 4.84
CA VAL A 105 -7.49 1.22 6.20
C VAL A 105 -6.99 2.47 6.92
N ASP A 106 -7.01 2.45 8.25
CA ASP A 106 -6.37 3.46 9.08
C ASP A 106 -4.86 3.18 9.18
N MET A 107 -4.06 4.13 8.73
CA MET A 107 -2.60 4.07 8.74
C MET A 107 -1.98 4.68 10.00
N GLY A 108 -2.77 5.18 10.93
CA GLY A 108 -2.30 5.93 12.11
C GLY A 108 -1.26 5.17 12.92
N GLN A 109 -1.50 3.88 13.21
CA GLN A 109 -0.55 3.04 13.93
C GLN A 109 0.78 2.85 13.17
N PHE A 110 0.72 2.65 11.85
CA PHE A 110 1.90 2.51 11.01
C PHE A 110 2.76 3.79 11.05
N TYR A 111 2.15 4.95 10.92
CA TYR A 111 2.87 6.22 11.01
C TYR A 111 3.40 6.51 12.42
N ALA A 112 2.65 6.18 13.47
CA ALA A 112 3.13 6.31 14.85
C ALA A 112 4.40 5.47 15.13
N GLN A 113 4.50 4.28 14.54
CA GLN A 113 5.73 3.47 14.61
C GLN A 113 6.87 4.09 13.79
N TYR A 114 6.56 4.63 12.61
CA TYR A 114 7.55 5.30 11.78
C TYR A 114 8.11 6.57 12.45
N GLU A 115 7.30 7.36 13.11
CA GLU A 115 7.73 8.57 13.83
C GLU A 115 8.70 8.28 15.00
N LYS A 116 8.59 7.10 15.64
CA LYS A 116 9.49 6.70 16.73
C LYS A 116 10.96 6.65 16.33
N ILE A 117 11.26 6.39 15.07
CA ILE A 117 12.63 6.33 14.55
C ILE A 117 13.17 7.70 14.14
N LYS A 118 12.37 8.76 14.23
CA LYS A 118 12.73 10.14 13.86
C LYS A 118 13.32 10.20 12.43
N PRO A 119 12.54 9.90 11.38
CA PRO A 119 13.01 9.76 9.99
C PRO A 119 13.25 11.12 9.33
N TYR A 120 14.08 11.94 9.96
CA TYR A 120 14.43 13.28 9.51
C TYR A 120 15.84 13.64 9.99
N LEU A 121 16.48 14.62 9.36
CA LEU A 121 17.83 15.06 9.75
C LEU A 121 17.82 15.63 11.17
N LEU A 122 18.60 14.99 12.04
CA LEU A 122 18.81 15.46 13.41
C LEU A 122 20.01 16.41 13.42
N ASN A 123 19.74 17.69 13.59
CA ASN A 123 20.78 18.69 13.85
C ASN A 123 21.09 18.72 15.34
N ASN A 124 22.18 18.10 15.76
CA ASN A 124 22.63 17.99 17.16
C ASN A 124 23.12 19.34 17.74
N GLY A 125 22.43 20.44 17.44
CA GLY A 125 22.80 21.78 17.93
C GLY A 125 24.03 22.39 17.27
N LYS A 126 24.59 21.76 16.25
CA LYS A 126 25.66 22.36 15.45
C LYS A 126 25.05 23.39 14.51
N ASN A 127 25.62 24.59 14.52
CA ASN A 127 25.25 25.59 13.51
C ASN A 127 25.49 25.03 12.12
N PRO A 128 24.55 25.24 11.19
CA PRO A 128 24.80 24.87 9.80
C PRO A 128 26.04 25.63 9.29
N PRO A 129 26.82 25.03 8.38
CA PRO A 129 27.92 25.74 7.76
C PRO A 129 27.40 26.97 7.00
N ALA A 130 28.25 27.97 6.75
CA ALA A 130 27.88 29.18 6.01
C ALA A 130 27.33 28.87 4.58
N ARG A 131 27.59 27.67 4.09
CA ARG A 131 27.06 27.10 2.86
C ARG A 131 26.44 25.76 3.13
N GLU A 132 25.88 25.12 2.10
CA GLU A 132 25.32 23.76 2.17
C GLU A 132 26.36 22.70 2.60
N HIS A 133 25.87 21.62 3.20
CA HIS A 133 26.71 20.45 3.48
C HIS A 133 27.03 19.74 2.17
N LEU A 134 28.35 19.64 1.86
CA LEU A 134 28.81 18.94 0.67
C LEU A 134 28.76 17.43 0.89
N GLN A 135 28.32 16.69 -0.11
CA GLN A 135 28.29 15.24 -0.13
C GLN A 135 29.03 14.73 -1.38
N MET A 136 29.96 13.83 -1.19
CA MET A 136 30.66 13.17 -2.30
C MET A 136 29.77 12.12 -2.98
N PRO A 137 29.91 11.88 -4.30
CA PRO A 137 29.13 10.85 -5.00
C PRO A 137 29.17 9.48 -4.33
N GLU A 138 30.32 9.05 -3.85
CA GLU A 138 30.52 7.76 -3.16
C GLU A 138 29.77 7.67 -1.82
N GLN A 139 29.54 8.81 -1.17
CA GLN A 139 28.73 8.88 0.05
C GLN A 139 27.24 8.76 -0.29
N ARG A 140 26.81 9.39 -1.40
CA ARG A 140 25.44 9.33 -1.88
C ARG A 140 25.06 7.91 -2.34
N GLU A 141 25.98 7.22 -3.05
CA GLU A 141 25.78 5.85 -3.52
C GLU A 141 25.46 4.85 -2.38
N LYS A 142 26.01 5.08 -1.19
CA LYS A 142 25.73 4.24 -0.01
C LYS A 142 24.28 4.32 0.47
N LEU A 143 23.53 5.34 0.05
CA LEU A 143 22.12 5.53 0.40
C LEU A 143 21.16 4.92 -0.62
N ASP A 144 21.63 4.47 -1.78
CA ASP A 144 20.79 3.89 -2.81
C ASP A 144 20.08 2.65 -2.29
N GLY A 145 18.77 2.56 -2.57
CA GLY A 145 17.88 1.54 -2.04
C GLY A 145 17.38 1.78 -0.61
N LEU A 146 18.01 2.69 0.16
CA LEU A 146 17.64 2.92 1.57
C LEU A 146 16.56 4.01 1.75
N TYR A 147 16.44 4.95 0.81
CA TYR A 147 15.49 6.08 0.89
C TYR A 147 14.26 5.91 -0.02
N GLU A 148 14.17 4.81 -0.77
CA GLU A 148 13.15 4.59 -1.80
C GLU A 148 11.81 4.07 -1.23
N CYS A 149 11.69 3.98 0.10
CA CYS A 149 10.46 3.55 0.74
C CYS A 149 9.34 4.58 0.53
N ILE A 150 8.24 4.13 -0.08
CA ILE A 150 7.05 4.95 -0.36
C ILE A 150 5.98 4.90 0.74
N LEU A 151 6.27 4.29 1.88
CA LEU A 151 5.38 4.17 3.06
C LEU A 151 4.02 3.52 2.74
N CYS A 152 3.96 2.59 1.80
CA CYS A 152 2.72 1.90 1.42
C CYS A 152 2.25 0.84 2.44
N ALA A 153 3.07 0.51 3.44
CA ALA A 153 2.84 -0.51 4.47
C ALA A 153 2.67 -1.97 3.95
N CYS A 154 2.78 -2.26 2.67
CA CYS A 154 2.61 -3.61 2.12
C CYS A 154 3.56 -4.64 2.76
N CYS A 155 4.84 -4.30 2.93
CA CYS A 155 5.82 -5.18 3.57
C CYS A 155 5.57 -5.37 5.08
N SER A 156 5.26 -4.29 5.80
CA SER A 156 4.99 -4.34 7.23
C SER A 156 3.76 -5.21 7.53
N THR A 157 2.67 -5.00 6.81
CA THR A 157 1.41 -5.75 6.98
C THR A 157 1.48 -7.20 6.47
N SER A 158 2.51 -7.56 5.69
CA SER A 158 2.79 -8.95 5.31
C SER A 158 3.59 -9.73 6.35
N CYS A 159 4.13 -9.05 7.36
CA CYS A 159 5.02 -9.68 8.33
C CYS A 159 4.23 -10.30 9.50
N PRO A 160 4.44 -11.57 9.86
CA PRO A 160 3.81 -12.17 11.02
C PRO A 160 4.11 -11.42 12.33
N SER A 161 5.31 -10.84 12.48
CA SER A 161 5.67 -10.04 13.65
C SER A 161 4.77 -8.82 13.83
N PHE A 162 4.30 -8.21 12.73
CA PHE A 162 3.30 -7.16 12.77
C PHE A 162 1.95 -7.68 13.27
N TRP A 163 1.52 -8.85 12.80
CA TRP A 163 0.23 -9.42 13.20
C TRP A 163 0.18 -9.79 14.70
N TRP A 164 1.33 -10.20 15.27
CA TRP A 164 1.40 -10.60 16.69
C TRP A 164 1.64 -9.43 17.63
N ASN A 165 2.42 -8.42 17.22
CA ASN A 165 2.80 -7.27 18.05
C ASN A 165 2.78 -5.97 17.23
N PRO A 166 1.62 -5.53 16.74
CA PRO A 166 1.53 -4.37 15.85
C PRO A 166 1.97 -3.06 16.54
N ASP A 167 1.82 -2.98 17.87
CA ASP A 167 2.19 -1.83 18.70
C ASP A 167 3.71 -1.70 18.94
N LYS A 168 4.47 -2.77 18.75
CA LYS A 168 5.92 -2.83 18.99
C LYS A 168 6.74 -2.99 17.71
N PHE A 169 6.16 -3.56 16.68
CA PHE A 169 6.86 -3.85 15.44
C PHE A 169 7.00 -2.60 14.57
N ILE A 170 8.22 -2.08 14.45
CA ILE A 170 8.52 -0.90 13.64
C ILE A 170 8.42 -1.21 12.13
N GLY A 171 8.80 -2.42 11.74
CA GLY A 171 8.72 -2.89 10.35
C GLY A 171 9.85 -2.41 9.43
N PRO A 172 9.87 -2.91 8.19
CA PRO A 172 10.91 -2.57 7.22
C PRO A 172 10.96 -1.07 6.89
N ALA A 173 9.81 -0.39 6.82
CA ALA A 173 9.75 1.05 6.58
C ALA A 173 10.50 1.84 7.68
N GLY A 174 10.39 1.42 8.93
CA GLY A 174 11.12 2.01 10.04
C GLY A 174 12.63 1.72 9.98
N GLN A 175 13.03 0.54 9.54
CA GLN A 175 14.44 0.20 9.35
C GLN A 175 15.08 1.03 8.23
N ILE A 176 14.39 1.19 7.11
CA ILE A 176 14.84 2.02 5.99
C ILE A 176 14.91 3.49 6.43
N GLY A 177 13.87 4.02 7.08
CA GLY A 177 13.86 5.40 7.58
C GLY A 177 15.02 5.71 8.55
N ARG A 178 15.50 4.74 9.32
CA ARG A 178 16.64 4.90 10.22
C ARG A 178 17.99 5.03 9.49
N ALA A 179 18.08 4.57 8.26
CA ALA A 179 19.30 4.69 7.47
C ALA A 179 19.54 6.12 6.95
N HIS A 180 18.56 7.01 7.10
CA HIS A 180 18.65 8.42 6.71
C HIS A 180 19.14 9.34 7.85
N VAL A 181 19.39 8.82 9.04
CA VAL A 181 19.73 9.61 10.25
C VAL A 181 21.20 9.47 10.61
#